data_ec39226df136a56d8668a690aec9e65c
#
_entry.id   ec39226df136a56d8668a690aec9e65c
#
_cell.length_a   1.000
_cell.length_b   1.000
_cell.length_c   1.000
_cell.angle_alpha   90.00
_cell.angle_beta   90.00
_cell.angle_gamma   90.00
#
_symmetry.space_group_name_H-M   'P 1'
#
loop_
_entity.id
_entity.type
_entity.pdbx_description
1 polymer ?
#
loop_
_entity_poly.entity_id
_entity_poly.type
_entity_poly.pdbx_seq_one_letter_code
_entity_poly.pdbx_strand_id
1 'polypeptide(L)'
;MRYTNIDIVQALDKLRINNLYVHNDELKGAAFKTQKLSERKVYLVETLAVINALVERGTMMLYGGHGGGKTTLSKYLGQLFCGKSKDEIEDCILRGHAQLTEEKILGSLDFAQMLGQKNLTNGKLDVVWNEFVTSEWKIIDEINRLSPYAQNILLSLLAEGSVKYHDQSKIVPPFTLYATLNPKDNANEELALPFRDRFAIALPITMPDYDSFSTIGKRDKNNRQDNLEDYLKGVELEEIQESVKTIPYSEEAELFINYIIASYRLCERVSKESNDTISVDRSLCEHCHMNAPEKVCCKIRQPLSVRVKEDLYRYAKALAWFLGDNQVTTKHIVLLAPYMIWHRSVLSKKFISTLTDSWKDTSSSKMTSSFITNLDLEGTTQIIQKIYNEFQGIKQLLIKFEQIKKGQLSVIDFEEFVKESSNPSYNSLILNAEILPIIKTKYEPVYNDIIDYNRRIESTNNISGLKELKEEIAFKYNIPNRQYLSDQIDRKIKSVEVQPVEFILSKDAILNNQTLKNLISYVSNGIDLEKEDLGKIKTYHLKDITKDECDLTVKFVRSKYKFRYVGDKNSDIYDYLLKNNDES
;
A
#
# COMPACT_ATOMS: atom_id res chain seq x y z
N MET A 1 24.99 27.46 3.19
CA MET A 1 25.07 26.10 2.63
C MET A 1 26.32 26.01 1.77
N ARG A 2 27.20 25.11 2.08
CA ARG A 2 28.48 24.93 1.35
C ARG A 2 28.26 24.10 0.08
N TYR A 3 27.24 23.24 0.05
CA TYR A 3 26.95 22.33 -1.07
C TYR A 3 25.50 22.41 -1.51
N THR A 4 25.30 22.33 -2.82
CA THR A 4 24.01 22.39 -3.50
C THR A 4 23.76 21.11 -4.30
N ASN A 5 22.56 20.94 -4.83
CA ASN A 5 22.25 19.86 -5.74
C ASN A 5 23.15 19.86 -7.00
N ILE A 6 23.68 21.03 -7.39
CA ILE A 6 24.62 21.15 -8.52
C ILE A 6 25.90 20.37 -8.22
N ASP A 7 26.45 20.52 -7.03
CA ASP A 7 27.70 19.87 -6.64
C ASP A 7 27.56 18.35 -6.67
N ILE A 8 26.41 17.84 -6.19
CA ILE A 8 26.09 16.41 -6.22
C ILE A 8 25.99 15.91 -7.67
N VAL A 9 25.27 16.63 -8.53
CA VAL A 9 25.09 16.22 -9.93
C VAL A 9 26.43 16.26 -10.69
N GLN A 10 27.28 17.24 -10.44
CA GLN A 10 28.62 17.30 -11.02
C GLN A 10 29.51 16.14 -10.53
N ALA A 11 29.38 15.74 -9.26
CA ALA A 11 30.10 14.58 -8.74
C ALA A 11 29.61 13.27 -9.40
N LEU A 12 28.31 13.14 -9.66
CA LEU A 12 27.75 11.99 -10.41
C LEU A 12 28.29 11.90 -11.83
N ASP A 13 28.55 13.03 -12.51
CA ASP A 13 29.19 13.00 -13.83
C ASP A 13 30.56 12.37 -13.78
N LYS A 14 31.31 12.65 -12.72
CA LYS A 14 32.62 12.04 -12.53
C LYS A 14 32.53 10.54 -12.29
N LEU A 15 31.47 10.05 -11.61
CA LEU A 15 31.20 8.61 -11.51
C LEU A 15 30.95 7.96 -12.87
N ARG A 16 30.22 8.64 -13.75
CA ARG A 16 30.00 8.15 -15.12
C ARG A 16 31.27 8.08 -15.94
N ILE A 17 32.14 9.07 -15.81
CA ILE A 17 33.47 9.07 -16.46
C ILE A 17 34.34 7.93 -15.92
N ASN A 18 34.23 7.60 -14.65
CA ASN A 18 34.99 6.53 -13.99
C ASN A 18 34.45 5.11 -14.25
N ASN A 19 33.67 4.95 -15.30
CA ASN A 19 33.27 3.62 -15.78
C ASN A 19 32.21 2.91 -14.95
N LEU A 20 31.30 3.64 -14.32
CA LEU A 20 30.12 3.05 -13.74
C LEU A 20 29.12 2.69 -14.86
N TYR A 21 28.91 1.38 -15.07
CA TYR A 21 27.91 0.87 -16.01
C TYR A 21 26.73 0.32 -15.24
N VAL A 22 25.79 1.17 -15.01
CA VAL A 22 24.46 0.78 -14.56
C VAL A 22 23.52 1.25 -15.65
N HIS A 23 22.66 0.36 -16.14
CA HIS A 23 21.59 0.78 -17.04
C HIS A 23 20.73 1.82 -16.34
N ASN A 24 20.53 2.95 -16.97
CA ASN A 24 20.03 4.13 -16.30
C ASN A 24 19.01 4.84 -17.17
N ASP A 25 17.77 4.33 -17.14
CA ASP A 25 16.65 4.95 -17.83
C ASP A 25 16.36 6.35 -17.31
N GLU A 26 15.81 7.19 -18.16
CA GLU A 26 15.34 8.52 -17.78
C GLU A 26 14.14 8.39 -16.82
N LEU A 27 14.19 9.11 -15.70
CA LEU A 27 13.07 9.23 -14.77
C LEU A 27 12.00 10.16 -15.39
N LYS A 28 11.10 9.58 -16.16
CA LYS A 28 10.07 10.31 -16.90
C LYS A 28 9.21 11.17 -15.97
N GLY A 29 9.09 12.44 -16.30
CA GLY A 29 8.31 13.40 -15.51
C GLY A 29 9.10 14.13 -14.43
N ALA A 30 10.37 13.76 -14.19
CA ALA A 30 11.29 14.52 -13.35
C ALA A 30 12.09 15.51 -14.22
N ALA A 31 12.36 16.70 -13.67
CA ALA A 31 13.22 17.70 -14.30
C ALA A 31 13.90 18.54 -13.23
N PHE A 32 15.16 18.88 -13.44
CA PHE A 32 15.87 19.81 -12.56
C PHE A 32 15.28 21.22 -12.68
N LYS A 33 15.06 21.88 -11.55
CA LYS A 33 14.56 23.27 -11.47
C LYS A 33 15.69 24.29 -11.40
N THR A 34 16.87 23.85 -10.98
CA THR A 34 18.04 24.71 -10.93
C THR A 34 18.48 25.08 -12.35
N GLN A 35 18.58 26.38 -12.65
CA GLN A 35 18.85 26.91 -14.00
C GLN A 35 20.08 26.26 -14.66
N LYS A 36 21.15 26.02 -13.91
CA LYS A 36 22.37 25.38 -14.43
C LYS A 36 22.21 23.92 -14.83
N LEU A 37 21.13 23.27 -14.39
CA LEU A 37 20.85 21.85 -14.62
C LEU A 37 19.59 21.62 -15.47
N SER A 38 18.89 22.69 -15.89
CA SER A 38 17.57 22.61 -16.53
C SER A 38 17.55 21.78 -17.83
N GLU A 39 18.66 21.72 -18.55
CA GLU A 39 18.79 20.92 -19.78
C GLU A 39 19.24 19.46 -19.53
N ARG A 40 19.57 19.11 -18.29
CA ARG A 40 20.03 17.77 -17.97
C ARG A 40 18.87 16.82 -17.78
N LYS A 41 19.07 15.60 -18.28
CA LYS A 41 18.17 14.48 -17.99
C LYS A 41 18.33 14.01 -16.55
N VAL A 42 17.22 13.65 -15.94
CA VAL A 42 17.17 13.00 -14.63
C VAL A 42 17.12 11.50 -14.86
N TYR A 43 18.09 10.77 -14.33
CA TYR A 43 18.19 9.33 -14.52
C TYR A 43 17.69 8.57 -13.29
N LEU A 44 16.92 7.53 -13.51
CA LEU A 44 16.22 6.77 -12.47
C LEU A 44 17.16 6.18 -11.41
N VAL A 45 18.11 5.35 -11.84
CA VAL A 45 18.97 4.58 -10.92
C VAL A 45 19.85 5.51 -10.09
N GLU A 46 20.49 6.47 -10.74
CA GLU A 46 21.33 7.45 -10.06
C GLU A 46 20.55 8.28 -9.07
N THR A 47 19.38 8.81 -9.50
CA THR A 47 18.54 9.64 -8.63
C THR A 47 18.10 8.88 -7.39
N LEU A 48 17.54 7.67 -7.55
CA LEU A 48 17.06 6.89 -6.41
C LEU A 48 18.22 6.46 -5.49
N ALA A 49 19.37 6.11 -6.07
CA ALA A 49 20.52 5.74 -5.27
C ALA A 49 21.07 6.94 -4.48
N VAL A 50 21.14 8.13 -5.11
CA VAL A 50 21.59 9.35 -4.43
C VAL A 50 20.64 9.77 -3.32
N ILE A 51 19.33 9.84 -3.61
CA ILE A 51 18.38 10.27 -2.57
C ILE A 51 18.36 9.32 -1.37
N ASN A 52 18.72 8.03 -1.55
CA ASN A 52 18.92 7.12 -0.44
C ASN A 52 20.06 7.57 0.49
N ALA A 53 21.16 8.11 -0.05
CA ALA A 53 22.25 8.69 0.75
C ALA A 53 21.83 10.01 1.42
N LEU A 54 20.97 10.80 0.78
CA LEU A 54 20.51 12.09 1.30
C LEU A 54 19.46 11.97 2.42
N VAL A 55 18.97 10.76 2.71
CA VAL A 55 18.05 10.50 3.81
C VAL A 55 18.80 9.86 4.97
N GLU A 56 18.72 10.44 6.15
CA GLU A 56 19.26 9.83 7.37
C GLU A 56 18.67 8.43 7.58
N ARG A 57 19.51 7.42 7.81
CA ARG A 57 19.13 6.00 7.88
C ARG A 57 18.40 5.53 6.61
N GLY A 58 18.86 5.98 5.45
CA GLY A 58 18.35 5.54 4.17
C GLY A 58 18.64 4.06 3.91
N THR A 59 17.65 3.33 3.40
CA THR A 59 17.76 1.89 3.14
C THR A 59 17.24 1.54 1.75
N MET A 60 18.06 0.87 0.95
CA MET A 60 17.74 0.56 -0.44
C MET A 60 18.14 -0.86 -0.83
N MET A 61 17.25 -1.56 -1.53
CA MET A 61 17.55 -2.83 -2.20
C MET A 61 17.71 -2.64 -3.72
N LEU A 62 18.77 -3.21 -4.26
CA LEU A 62 19.08 -3.23 -5.69
C LEU A 62 18.84 -4.65 -6.24
N TYR A 63 17.77 -4.81 -7.00
CA TYR A 63 17.37 -6.08 -7.62
C TYR A 63 17.98 -6.24 -9.01
N GLY A 64 18.54 -7.39 -9.34
CA GLY A 64 18.98 -7.65 -10.71
C GLY A 64 19.94 -8.82 -10.82
N GLY A 65 20.20 -9.24 -12.06
CA GLY A 65 21.15 -10.31 -12.37
C GLY A 65 22.60 -9.95 -12.03
N HIS A 66 23.50 -10.92 -12.16
CA HIS A 66 24.94 -10.72 -12.00
C HIS A 66 25.48 -9.72 -13.05
N GLY A 67 26.50 -8.96 -12.69
CA GLY A 67 27.17 -8.05 -13.61
C GLY A 67 26.45 -6.71 -13.88
N GLY A 68 25.29 -6.43 -13.26
CA GLY A 68 24.55 -5.19 -13.43
C GLY A 68 25.13 -3.96 -12.69
N GLY A 69 26.32 -4.05 -12.09
CA GLY A 69 27.00 -2.92 -11.44
C GLY A 69 26.43 -2.50 -10.07
N LYS A 70 25.52 -3.28 -9.47
CA LYS A 70 24.85 -2.96 -8.19
C LYS A 70 25.83 -2.66 -7.05
N THR A 71 26.70 -3.61 -6.74
CA THR A 71 27.69 -3.47 -5.66
C THR A 71 28.70 -2.37 -5.98
N THR A 72 29.10 -2.23 -7.25
CA THR A 72 30.00 -1.16 -7.70
C THR A 72 29.39 0.23 -7.49
N LEU A 73 28.11 0.41 -7.83
CA LEU A 73 27.37 1.66 -7.58
C LEU A 73 27.39 2.02 -6.09
N SER A 74 27.06 1.05 -5.21
CA SER A 74 27.01 1.27 -3.77
C SER A 74 28.38 1.64 -3.19
N LYS A 75 29.48 1.03 -3.70
CA LYS A 75 30.86 1.33 -3.31
C LYS A 75 31.25 2.74 -3.73
N TYR A 76 31.00 3.11 -4.98
CA TYR A 76 31.36 4.42 -5.50
C TYR A 76 30.62 5.56 -4.79
N LEU A 77 29.33 5.35 -4.49
CA LEU A 77 28.58 6.33 -3.70
C LEU A 77 29.14 6.46 -2.27
N GLY A 78 29.59 5.36 -1.66
CA GLY A 78 30.24 5.40 -0.35
C GLY A 78 31.56 6.19 -0.36
N GLN A 79 32.42 5.95 -1.34
CA GLN A 79 33.64 6.75 -1.52
C GLN A 79 33.30 8.23 -1.71
N LEU A 80 32.29 8.51 -2.55
CA LEU A 80 31.88 9.88 -2.88
C LEU A 80 31.33 10.64 -1.67
N PHE A 81 30.42 10.01 -0.90
CA PHE A 81 29.68 10.68 0.17
C PHE A 81 30.35 10.63 1.52
N CYS A 82 31.15 9.61 1.80
CA CYS A 82 31.84 9.45 3.10
C CYS A 82 33.33 9.78 3.02
N GLY A 83 33.89 10.05 1.82
CA GLY A 83 35.32 10.31 1.64
C GLY A 83 36.20 9.13 2.04
N LYS A 84 35.67 7.90 2.07
CA LYS A 84 36.36 6.67 2.42
C LYS A 84 37.12 6.11 1.22
N SER A 85 38.28 5.59 1.45
CA SER A 85 39.04 4.86 0.44
C SER A 85 38.33 3.57 0.02
N LYS A 86 38.76 2.98 -1.07
CA LYS A 86 38.20 1.73 -1.57
C LYS A 86 38.29 0.59 -0.53
N ASP A 87 39.39 0.49 0.18
CA ASP A 87 39.62 -0.57 1.17
C ASP A 87 38.70 -0.36 2.39
N GLU A 88 38.59 0.86 2.89
CA GLU A 88 37.65 1.18 3.97
C GLU A 88 36.19 0.91 3.61
N ILE A 89 35.79 1.08 2.33
CA ILE A 89 34.44 0.70 1.87
C ILE A 89 34.28 -0.83 1.81
N GLU A 90 35.36 -1.59 1.45
CA GLU A 90 35.30 -3.06 1.47
C GLU A 90 35.06 -3.61 2.90
N ASP A 91 35.60 -2.97 3.93
CA ASP A 91 35.36 -3.34 5.33
C ASP A 91 33.92 -3.07 5.80
N CYS A 92 33.20 -2.18 5.12
CA CYS A 92 31.78 -1.89 5.37
C CYS A 92 30.83 -2.89 4.70
N ILE A 93 31.33 -3.93 4.00
CA ILE A 93 30.53 -4.87 3.24
C ILE A 93 30.28 -6.15 4.03
N LEU A 94 29.02 -6.44 4.28
CA LEU A 94 28.57 -7.75 4.74
C LEU A 94 28.18 -8.61 3.54
N ARG A 95 28.90 -9.70 3.29
CA ARG A 95 28.57 -10.63 2.20
C ARG A 95 27.59 -11.69 2.68
N GLY A 96 26.44 -11.77 2.04
CA GLY A 96 25.39 -12.74 2.36
C GLY A 96 25.88 -14.17 2.15
N HIS A 97 25.68 -15.00 3.18
CA HIS A 97 26.02 -16.42 3.16
C HIS A 97 25.12 -17.18 4.13
N ALA A 98 24.70 -18.39 3.76
CA ALA A 98 23.77 -19.19 4.59
C ALA A 98 24.32 -19.51 5.99
N GLN A 99 25.64 -19.63 6.13
CA GLN A 99 26.32 -19.94 7.41
C GLN A 99 26.89 -18.69 8.09
N LEU A 100 26.31 -17.52 7.83
CA LEU A 100 26.76 -16.29 8.47
C LEU A 100 26.40 -16.31 9.96
N THR A 101 27.42 -16.23 10.83
CA THR A 101 27.25 -16.24 12.28
C THR A 101 27.09 -14.82 12.84
N GLU A 102 26.54 -14.73 14.04
CA GLU A 102 26.40 -13.46 14.76
C GLU A 102 27.76 -12.76 14.95
N GLU A 103 28.80 -13.52 15.27
CA GLU A 103 30.15 -13.02 15.38
C GLU A 103 30.64 -12.35 14.10
N LYS A 104 30.39 -12.96 12.94
CA LYS A 104 30.75 -12.37 11.63
C LYS A 104 29.95 -11.14 11.27
N ILE A 105 28.75 -10.97 11.81
CA ILE A 105 27.89 -9.79 11.59
C ILE A 105 28.27 -8.67 12.56
N LEU A 106 28.32 -8.97 13.86
CA LEU A 106 28.41 -7.96 14.92
C LEU A 106 29.83 -7.67 15.36
N GLY A 107 30.66 -8.69 15.49
CA GLY A 107 32.03 -8.56 16.01
C GLY A 107 32.44 -9.73 16.91
N SER A 108 33.62 -9.74 17.40
CA SER A 108 34.18 -10.80 18.24
C SER A 108 34.64 -10.27 19.60
N LEU A 109 34.86 -11.17 20.56
CA LEU A 109 35.47 -10.81 21.82
C LEU A 109 36.94 -10.40 21.61
N ASP A 110 37.43 -9.42 22.39
CA ASP A 110 38.79 -8.94 22.30
C ASP A 110 39.80 -10.06 22.64
N PHE A 111 40.47 -10.54 21.61
CA PHE A 111 41.41 -11.67 21.73
C PHE A 111 42.62 -11.33 22.59
N ALA A 112 43.06 -10.07 22.60
CA ALA A 112 44.17 -9.62 23.44
C ALA A 112 43.80 -9.66 24.93
N GLN A 113 42.55 -9.37 25.27
CA GLN A 113 42.03 -9.52 26.63
C GLN A 113 41.90 -11.02 27.01
N MET A 114 41.45 -11.87 26.08
CA MET A 114 41.36 -13.31 26.32
C MET A 114 42.72 -13.95 26.60
N LEU A 115 43.76 -13.46 25.96
CA LEU A 115 45.12 -13.93 26.17
C LEU A 115 45.85 -13.24 27.35
N GLY A 116 45.17 -12.35 28.08
CA GLY A 116 45.78 -11.62 29.21
C GLY A 116 46.79 -10.55 28.79
N GLN A 117 46.84 -10.20 27.51
CA GLN A 117 47.74 -9.15 26.99
C GLN A 117 47.19 -7.74 27.21
N LYS A 118 45.88 -7.62 27.52
CA LYS A 118 45.17 -6.39 27.76
C LYS A 118 44.23 -6.55 28.95
N ASN A 119 44.11 -5.53 29.78
CA ASN A 119 43.26 -5.58 30.97
C ASN A 119 41.76 -5.67 30.60
N LEU A 120 40.99 -6.39 31.42
CA LEU A 120 39.55 -6.47 31.30
C LEU A 120 38.90 -5.12 31.64
N THR A 121 37.89 -4.72 30.88
CA THR A 121 37.08 -3.53 31.20
C THR A 121 35.99 -3.90 32.19
N ASN A 122 36.04 -3.36 33.39
CA ASN A 122 35.08 -3.70 34.48
C ASN A 122 34.97 -5.20 34.77
N GLY A 123 36.07 -5.96 34.60
CA GLY A 123 36.11 -7.42 34.81
C GLY A 123 35.41 -8.23 33.72
N LYS A 124 35.06 -7.63 32.59
CA LYS A 124 34.44 -8.28 31.44
C LYS A 124 35.32 -8.15 30.19
N LEU A 125 35.20 -9.12 29.28
CA LEU A 125 35.84 -9.05 27.96
C LEU A 125 35.08 -8.03 27.10
N ASP A 126 35.81 -7.20 26.38
CA ASP A 126 35.23 -6.24 25.44
C ASP A 126 34.87 -6.91 24.12
N VAL A 127 33.83 -6.38 23.45
CA VAL A 127 33.49 -6.74 22.09
C VAL A 127 34.16 -5.79 21.12
N VAL A 128 34.93 -6.36 20.19
CA VAL A 128 35.50 -5.66 19.03
C VAL A 128 34.42 -5.71 17.94
N TRP A 129 33.71 -4.60 17.78
CA TRP A 129 32.62 -4.49 16.82
C TRP A 129 33.12 -4.41 15.39
N ASN A 130 32.47 -5.12 14.47
CA ASN A 130 32.79 -5.06 13.05
C ASN A 130 32.56 -3.66 12.46
N GLU A 131 33.34 -3.30 11.45
CA GLU A 131 33.19 -2.03 10.73
C GLU A 131 31.78 -1.88 10.13
N PHE A 132 31.17 -2.97 9.67
CA PHE A 132 29.77 -2.98 9.24
C PHE A 132 28.79 -2.45 10.30
N VAL A 133 29.04 -2.67 11.60
CA VAL A 133 28.19 -2.14 12.69
C VAL A 133 28.50 -0.69 12.98
N THR A 134 29.79 -0.32 12.97
CA THR A 134 30.28 0.99 13.43
C THR A 134 30.27 2.06 12.34
N SER A 135 30.28 1.68 11.06
CA SER A 135 30.32 2.60 9.93
C SER A 135 28.97 3.25 9.66
N GLU A 136 29.02 4.48 9.18
CA GLU A 136 27.88 5.24 8.63
C GLU A 136 27.45 4.78 7.23
N TRP A 137 28.30 4.04 6.53
CA TRP A 137 28.01 3.44 5.23
C TRP A 137 27.99 1.94 5.32
N LYS A 138 26.91 1.31 4.89
CA LYS A 138 26.71 -0.14 4.99
C LYS A 138 26.32 -0.73 3.65
N ILE A 139 26.92 -1.86 3.31
CA ILE A 139 26.55 -2.62 2.10
C ILE A 139 26.28 -4.06 2.51
N ILE A 140 25.14 -4.61 2.14
CA ILE A 140 24.86 -6.05 2.23
C ILE A 140 24.86 -6.61 0.81
N ASP A 141 25.86 -7.40 0.47
CA ASP A 141 25.95 -8.04 -0.84
C ASP A 141 25.27 -9.41 -0.81
N GLU A 142 24.43 -9.70 -1.81
CA GLU A 142 23.64 -10.94 -1.94
C GLU A 142 22.77 -11.24 -0.70
N ILE A 143 21.94 -10.26 -0.30
CA ILE A 143 21.09 -10.32 0.92
C ILE A 143 20.16 -11.55 0.96
N ASN A 144 19.78 -12.07 -0.18
CA ASN A 144 18.92 -13.26 -0.33
C ASN A 144 19.64 -14.59 -0.02
N ARG A 145 20.93 -14.56 0.26
CA ARG A 145 21.68 -15.72 0.77
C ARG A 145 21.79 -15.77 2.30
N LEU A 146 21.21 -14.78 2.98
CA LEU A 146 21.17 -14.74 4.43
C LEU A 146 20.17 -15.75 4.98
N SER A 147 20.59 -16.56 5.95
CA SER A 147 19.69 -17.41 6.71
C SER A 147 18.64 -16.58 7.46
N PRO A 148 17.46 -17.14 7.80
CA PRO A 148 16.46 -16.46 8.63
C PRO A 148 17.04 -15.95 9.97
N TYR A 149 18.00 -16.66 10.54
CA TYR A 149 18.71 -16.23 11.75
C TYR A 149 19.49 -14.94 11.53
N ALA A 150 20.30 -14.87 10.46
CA ALA A 150 21.06 -13.67 10.11
C ALA A 150 20.13 -12.49 9.77
N GLN A 151 19.00 -12.74 9.08
CA GLN A 151 17.98 -11.72 8.83
C GLN A 151 17.43 -11.13 10.13
N ASN A 152 17.18 -11.95 11.18
CA ASN A 152 16.70 -11.48 12.48
C ASN A 152 17.71 -10.60 13.22
N ILE A 153 19.01 -10.93 13.17
CA ILE A 153 20.08 -10.10 13.76
C ILE A 153 20.11 -8.72 13.09
N LEU A 154 20.09 -8.70 11.75
CA LEU A 154 20.08 -7.47 10.98
C LEU A 154 18.78 -6.67 11.18
N LEU A 155 17.66 -7.34 11.46
CA LEU A 155 16.39 -6.69 11.72
C LEU A 155 16.46 -5.79 12.95
N SER A 156 17.10 -6.23 14.03
CA SER A 156 17.34 -5.42 15.24
C SER A 156 18.24 -4.21 14.93
N LEU A 157 19.33 -4.41 14.17
CA LEU A 157 20.21 -3.32 13.75
C LEU A 157 19.45 -2.25 12.95
N LEU A 158 18.62 -2.67 12.00
CA LEU A 158 17.86 -1.78 11.12
C LEU A 158 16.68 -1.08 11.83
N ALA A 159 16.04 -1.77 12.78
CA ALA A 159 14.84 -1.27 13.45
C ALA A 159 15.15 -0.40 14.66
N GLU A 160 16.08 -0.87 15.51
CA GLU A 160 16.31 -0.28 16.84
C GLU A 160 17.48 0.69 16.86
N GLY A 161 18.36 0.65 15.83
CA GLY A 161 19.58 1.45 15.81
C GLY A 161 20.55 1.08 16.94
N SER A 162 20.40 -0.12 17.50
CA SER A 162 21.27 -0.67 18.52
C SER A 162 21.38 -2.17 18.35
N VAL A 163 22.50 -2.73 18.77
CA VAL A 163 22.76 -4.18 18.77
C VAL A 163 23.27 -4.60 20.14
N LYS A 164 22.94 -5.83 20.53
CA LYS A 164 23.45 -6.47 21.74
C LYS A 164 24.23 -7.72 21.37
N TYR A 165 25.38 -7.89 21.99
CA TYR A 165 26.22 -9.06 21.83
C TYR A 165 27.08 -9.28 23.10
N HIS A 166 27.16 -10.51 23.62
CA HIS A 166 27.86 -10.82 24.86
C HIS A 166 27.60 -9.84 26.01
N ASP A 167 26.33 -9.55 26.32
CA ASP A 167 25.90 -8.59 27.38
C ASP A 167 26.33 -7.14 27.18
N GLN A 168 26.91 -6.81 26.03
CA GLN A 168 27.24 -5.45 25.65
C GLN A 168 26.28 -4.90 24.62
N SER A 169 25.98 -3.63 24.74
CA SER A 169 25.13 -2.91 23.79
C SER A 169 25.95 -1.87 23.04
N LYS A 170 25.75 -1.81 21.73
CA LYS A 170 26.33 -0.77 20.87
C LYS A 170 25.22 0.01 20.20
N ILE A 171 25.24 1.33 20.37
CA ILE A 171 24.42 2.23 19.58
C ILE A 171 25.05 2.31 18.18
N VAL A 172 24.25 2.03 17.16
CA VAL A 172 24.68 2.12 15.76
C VAL A 172 24.53 3.58 15.32
N PRO A 173 25.57 4.21 14.77
CA PRO A 173 25.45 5.57 14.27
C PRO A 173 24.38 5.68 13.18
N PRO A 174 23.89 6.88 12.85
CA PRO A 174 23.12 7.07 11.63
C PRO A 174 23.87 6.51 10.43
N PHE A 175 23.17 5.80 9.56
CA PHE A 175 23.80 5.10 8.44
C PHE A 175 22.98 5.19 7.17
N THR A 176 23.65 4.99 6.03
CA THR A 176 23.04 4.70 4.74
C THR A 176 23.32 3.25 4.37
N LEU A 177 22.29 2.49 3.97
CA LEU A 177 22.39 1.07 3.63
C LEU A 177 21.99 0.81 2.18
N TYR A 178 22.83 0.05 1.49
CA TYR A 178 22.50 -0.57 0.21
C TYR A 178 22.58 -2.09 0.34
N ALA A 179 21.56 -2.77 -0.15
CA ALA A 179 21.56 -4.22 -0.23
C ALA A 179 21.44 -4.66 -1.68
N THR A 180 22.20 -5.68 -2.10
CA THR A 180 22.04 -6.25 -3.44
C THR A 180 21.33 -7.59 -3.37
N LEU A 181 20.49 -7.86 -4.36
CA LEU A 181 19.73 -9.09 -4.48
C LEU A 181 19.79 -9.61 -5.90
N ASN A 182 20.04 -10.92 -6.03
CA ASN A 182 19.99 -11.61 -7.31
C ASN A 182 18.83 -12.62 -7.33
N PRO A 183 17.72 -12.33 -8.01
CA PRO A 183 16.54 -13.18 -7.97
C PRO A 183 16.69 -14.55 -8.67
N LYS A 184 17.75 -14.75 -9.46
CA LYS A 184 17.97 -16.00 -10.25
C LYS A 184 18.89 -17.01 -9.58
N ASP A 185 19.33 -16.76 -8.36
CA ASP A 185 20.22 -17.69 -7.67
C ASP A 185 19.45 -18.85 -7.04
N ASN A 186 19.87 -20.08 -7.27
CA ASN A 186 19.22 -21.29 -6.73
C ASN A 186 19.45 -21.48 -5.22
N ALA A 187 20.38 -20.72 -4.62
CA ALA A 187 20.67 -20.72 -3.19
C ALA A 187 19.93 -19.64 -2.41
N ASN A 188 18.81 -19.16 -2.95
CA ASN A 188 18.05 -18.07 -2.36
C ASN A 188 17.15 -18.52 -1.22
N GLU A 189 17.27 -17.82 -0.09
CA GLU A 189 16.27 -17.82 0.97
C GLU A 189 15.24 -16.69 0.68
N GLU A 190 13.99 -16.94 0.99
CA GLU A 190 12.96 -15.92 0.87
C GLU A 190 13.16 -14.87 1.96
N LEU A 191 13.25 -13.60 1.57
CA LEU A 191 13.33 -12.51 2.53
C LEU A 191 11.99 -12.37 3.25
N ALA A 192 12.01 -12.51 4.57
CA ALA A 192 10.83 -12.34 5.41
C ALA A 192 10.20 -10.95 5.17
N LEU A 193 8.85 -10.89 5.13
CA LEU A 193 8.11 -9.64 4.91
C LEU A 193 8.52 -8.52 5.88
N PRO A 194 8.66 -8.76 7.21
CA PRO A 194 9.13 -7.74 8.14
C PRO A 194 10.53 -7.22 7.81
N PHE A 195 11.39 -8.05 7.24
CA PHE A 195 12.74 -7.66 6.83
C PHE A 195 12.70 -6.82 5.55
N ARG A 196 11.91 -7.22 4.55
CA ARG A 196 11.70 -6.43 3.32
C ARG A 196 11.10 -5.04 3.62
N ASP A 197 10.19 -4.96 4.59
CA ASP A 197 9.56 -3.71 5.01
C ASP A 197 10.53 -2.70 5.65
N ARG A 198 11.76 -3.10 5.99
CA ARG A 198 12.82 -2.20 6.48
C ARG A 198 13.54 -1.45 5.36
N PHE A 199 13.40 -1.88 4.13
CA PHE A 199 14.01 -1.21 2.99
C PHE A 199 13.01 -0.21 2.39
N ALA A 200 13.39 1.07 2.41
CA ALA A 200 12.53 2.15 1.92
C ALA A 200 12.32 2.06 0.41
N ILE A 201 13.38 1.78 -0.34
CA ILE A 201 13.36 1.67 -1.80
C ILE A 201 13.79 0.27 -2.23
N ALA A 202 13.12 -0.28 -3.23
CA ALA A 202 13.59 -1.44 -3.97
C ALA A 202 13.61 -1.12 -5.47
N LEU A 203 14.78 -1.17 -6.06
CA LEU A 203 15.02 -0.76 -7.44
C LEU A 203 15.48 -1.92 -8.31
N PRO A 204 14.71 -2.33 -9.33
CA PRO A 204 15.19 -3.25 -10.34
C PRO A 204 16.30 -2.62 -11.17
N ILE A 205 17.43 -3.32 -11.28
CA ILE A 205 18.58 -2.98 -12.12
C ILE A 205 18.63 -3.97 -13.27
N THR A 206 18.45 -3.47 -14.48
CA THR A 206 18.55 -4.26 -15.70
C THR A 206 19.99 -4.37 -16.18
N MET A 207 20.24 -5.30 -17.09
CA MET A 207 21.55 -5.39 -17.74
C MET A 207 21.80 -4.13 -18.59
N PRO A 208 23.08 -3.73 -18.76
CA PRO A 208 23.44 -2.64 -19.66
C PRO A 208 22.88 -2.85 -21.08
N ASP A 209 22.59 -1.78 -21.77
CA ASP A 209 22.14 -1.80 -23.16
C ASP A 209 23.25 -2.19 -24.15
N TYR A 210 22.89 -2.40 -25.41
CA TYR A 210 23.82 -2.79 -26.46
C TYR A 210 24.99 -1.80 -26.62
N ASP A 211 24.73 -0.51 -26.55
CA ASP A 211 25.74 0.53 -26.73
C ASP A 211 26.72 0.54 -25.55
N SER A 212 26.24 0.35 -24.35
CA SER A 212 27.07 0.17 -23.15
C SER A 212 27.96 -1.07 -23.25
N PHE A 213 27.43 -2.20 -23.76
CA PHE A 213 28.24 -3.40 -23.96
C PHE A 213 29.41 -3.19 -24.93
N SER A 214 29.21 -2.38 -25.99
CA SER A 214 30.27 -2.08 -26.96
C SER A 214 31.44 -1.34 -26.33
N THR A 215 31.20 -0.60 -25.26
CA THR A 215 32.21 0.21 -24.56
C THR A 215 32.85 -0.52 -23.38
N ILE A 216 32.11 -1.41 -22.70
CA ILE A 216 32.58 -2.16 -21.52
C ILE A 216 33.84 -3.00 -21.81
N GLY A 217 33.91 -3.64 -22.97
CA GLY A 217 35.04 -4.51 -23.34
C GLY A 217 36.29 -3.79 -23.80
N LYS A 218 36.18 -2.52 -24.18
CA LYS A 218 37.29 -1.72 -24.75
C LYS A 218 38.08 -0.94 -23.70
N ARG A 219 37.75 -1.03 -22.43
CA ARG A 219 38.29 -0.20 -21.38
C ARG A 219 39.55 -0.82 -20.76
N ASP A 220 40.54 0.03 -20.61
CA ASP A 220 41.75 -0.32 -19.86
C ASP A 220 41.42 -0.36 -18.37
N LYS A 221 41.55 -1.56 -17.77
CA LYS A 221 41.35 -1.77 -16.33
C LYS A 221 42.34 -0.99 -15.47
N ASN A 222 43.44 -0.55 -16.06
CA ASN A 222 44.52 0.14 -15.38
C ASN A 222 44.34 1.66 -15.33
N ASN A 223 43.40 2.22 -16.08
CA ASN A 223 43.14 3.67 -16.17
C ASN A 223 41.94 4.12 -15.31
N ARG A 224 41.58 3.40 -14.26
CA ARG A 224 40.60 3.86 -13.29
C ARG A 224 41.22 4.96 -12.44
N GLN A 225 40.76 6.18 -12.61
CA GLN A 225 41.04 7.25 -11.64
C GLN A 225 40.24 6.91 -10.37
N ASP A 226 40.92 6.36 -9.37
CA ASP A 226 40.28 5.76 -8.19
C ASP A 226 40.06 6.74 -7.03
N ASN A 227 40.34 8.04 -7.18
CA ASN A 227 40.26 9.01 -6.07
C ASN A 227 38.88 9.70 -6.04
N LEU A 228 37.82 8.89 -5.92
CA LEU A 228 36.46 9.43 -5.81
C LEU A 228 36.22 10.13 -4.46
N GLU A 229 36.98 9.71 -3.43
CA GLU A 229 36.97 10.32 -2.10
C GLU A 229 37.35 11.81 -2.09
N ASP A 230 38.06 12.28 -3.11
CA ASP A 230 38.47 13.66 -3.23
C ASP A 230 37.43 14.59 -3.86
N TYR A 231 36.37 14.05 -4.48
CA TYR A 231 35.43 14.85 -5.26
C TYR A 231 34.43 15.67 -4.45
N LEU A 232 34.00 15.13 -3.31
CA LEU A 232 33.15 15.84 -2.34
C LEU A 232 33.91 16.02 -1.02
N LYS A 233 35.19 16.32 -1.09
CA LYS A 233 36.07 16.48 0.07
C LYS A 233 35.55 17.59 0.99
N GLY A 234 35.27 17.21 2.25
CA GLY A 234 34.70 18.10 3.25
C GLY A 234 33.19 18.31 3.11
N VAL A 235 32.48 17.47 2.35
CA VAL A 235 31.01 17.36 2.46
C VAL A 235 30.74 16.55 3.72
N GLU A 236 30.16 17.21 4.70
CA GLU A 236 29.52 16.51 5.80
C GLU A 236 28.14 16.09 5.30
N LEU A 237 27.96 14.79 5.03
CA LEU A 237 26.68 14.23 4.56
C LEU A 237 25.53 14.63 5.47
N GLU A 238 25.80 14.73 6.77
CA GLU A 238 24.85 15.20 7.79
C GLU A 238 24.34 16.61 7.51
N GLU A 239 25.19 17.58 7.06
CA GLU A 239 24.72 18.92 6.71
C GLU A 239 23.72 18.92 5.55
N ILE A 240 23.96 18.05 4.56
CA ILE A 240 23.04 17.91 3.43
C ILE A 240 21.72 17.26 3.90
N GLN A 241 21.81 16.21 4.72
CA GLN A 241 20.62 15.53 5.27
C GLN A 241 19.77 16.49 6.12
N GLU A 242 20.41 17.36 6.94
CA GLU A 242 19.69 18.39 7.68
C GLU A 242 19.02 19.41 6.72
N SER A 243 19.70 19.81 5.66
CA SER A 243 19.11 20.68 4.64
C SER A 243 17.90 20.04 3.96
N VAL A 244 17.96 18.75 3.65
CA VAL A 244 16.84 17.99 3.09
C VAL A 244 15.63 17.99 4.03
N LYS A 245 15.85 17.85 5.35
CA LYS A 245 14.77 17.86 6.33
C LYS A 245 13.98 19.19 6.36
N THR A 246 14.61 20.30 5.97
CA THR A 246 13.96 21.62 5.96
C THR A 246 12.99 21.84 4.82
N ILE A 247 13.00 21.00 3.76
CA ILE A 247 12.09 21.14 2.61
C ILE A 247 10.64 20.99 3.06
N PRO A 248 9.77 22.00 2.86
CA PRO A 248 8.37 21.96 3.28
C PRO A 248 7.54 21.10 2.31
N TYR A 249 6.38 20.72 2.77
CA TYR A 249 5.36 20.05 1.96
C TYR A 249 4.33 21.04 1.45
N SER A 250 3.82 20.82 0.24
CA SER A 250 2.54 21.41 -0.13
C SER A 250 1.41 20.67 0.59
N GLU A 251 0.32 21.36 0.90
CA GLU A 251 -0.87 20.76 1.55
C GLU A 251 -1.41 19.57 0.72
N GLU A 252 -1.46 19.71 -0.59
CA GLU A 252 -1.87 18.64 -1.51
C GLU A 252 -0.96 17.39 -1.39
N ALA A 253 0.34 17.57 -1.20
CA ALA A 253 1.28 16.46 -1.11
C ALA A 253 1.10 15.66 0.19
N GLU A 254 0.87 16.34 1.32
CA GLU A 254 0.57 15.66 2.59
C GLU A 254 -0.73 14.86 2.52
N LEU A 255 -1.78 15.46 1.97
CA LEU A 255 -3.06 14.79 1.77
C LEU A 255 -2.92 13.59 0.84
N PHE A 256 -2.11 13.70 -0.20
CA PHE A 256 -1.91 12.63 -1.17
C PHE A 256 -1.19 11.41 -0.56
N ILE A 257 -0.17 11.61 0.29
CA ILE A 257 0.47 10.50 1.03
C ILE A 257 -0.57 9.78 1.90
N ASN A 258 -1.37 10.53 2.67
CA ASN A 258 -2.42 9.94 3.49
C ASN A 258 -3.44 9.16 2.65
N TYR A 259 -3.79 9.68 1.48
CA TYR A 259 -4.73 9.05 0.56
C TYR A 259 -4.18 7.75 -0.04
N ILE A 260 -2.87 7.69 -0.38
CA ILE A 260 -2.20 6.45 -0.82
C ILE A 260 -2.31 5.39 0.29
N ILE A 261 -1.90 5.71 1.51
CA ILE A 261 -1.92 4.75 2.63
C ILE A 261 -3.34 4.28 2.91
N ALA A 262 -4.31 5.19 2.89
CA ALA A 262 -5.72 4.85 3.08
C ALA A 262 -6.27 3.95 1.97
N SER A 263 -5.81 4.11 0.73
CA SER A 263 -6.23 3.31 -0.42
C SER A 263 -5.71 1.87 -0.38
N TYR A 264 -4.54 1.64 0.25
CA TYR A 264 -3.91 0.32 0.38
C TYR A 264 -4.44 -0.49 1.58
N ARG A 265 -5.72 -0.41 1.87
CA ARG A 265 -6.37 -1.19 2.95
C ARG A 265 -6.97 -2.47 2.39
N LEU A 266 -6.93 -3.53 3.19
CA LEU A 266 -7.57 -4.79 2.84
C LEU A 266 -9.08 -4.72 3.15
N CYS A 267 -9.87 -5.40 2.31
CA CYS A 267 -11.27 -5.65 2.55
C CYS A 267 -11.44 -7.05 3.18
N GLU A 268 -12.10 -7.15 4.32
CA GLU A 268 -12.44 -8.43 4.98
C GLU A 268 -13.13 -9.43 4.05
N ARG A 269 -13.86 -8.92 3.04
CA ARG A 269 -14.60 -9.74 2.07
C ARG A 269 -13.70 -10.35 1.00
N VAL A 270 -12.56 -9.70 0.70
CA VAL A 270 -11.55 -10.20 -0.23
C VAL A 270 -10.55 -11.08 0.51
N SER A 271 -10.34 -10.85 1.80
CA SER A 271 -9.36 -11.54 2.63
C SER A 271 -9.77 -12.95 3.06
N LYS A 272 -10.94 -13.45 2.67
CA LYS A 272 -11.32 -14.86 2.94
C LYS A 272 -10.32 -15.89 2.38
N GLU A 273 -9.42 -15.47 1.51
CA GLU A 273 -8.30 -16.27 1.02
C GLU A 273 -7.00 -16.11 1.85
N SER A 274 -6.93 -15.16 2.77
CA SER A 274 -5.80 -14.97 3.69
C SER A 274 -6.28 -15.15 5.13
N ASN A 275 -5.58 -15.98 5.91
CA ASN A 275 -5.89 -16.23 7.33
C ASN A 275 -5.60 -15.03 8.24
N ASP A 276 -5.30 -13.87 7.69
CA ASP A 276 -4.95 -12.67 8.45
C ASP A 276 -6.21 -11.88 8.80
N THR A 277 -6.60 -11.95 10.07
CA THR A 277 -7.63 -11.11 10.68
C THR A 277 -7.14 -9.67 10.83
N ILE A 278 -7.06 -8.92 9.73
CA ILE A 278 -6.71 -7.50 9.80
C ILE A 278 -8.00 -6.70 9.91
N SER A 279 -8.12 -5.90 10.97
CA SER A 279 -9.23 -4.98 11.16
C SER A 279 -9.30 -3.97 10.01
N VAL A 280 -10.39 -3.97 9.28
CA VAL A 280 -10.62 -3.03 8.17
C VAL A 280 -11.43 -1.85 8.69
N ASP A 281 -10.97 -0.66 8.37
CA ASP A 281 -11.79 0.54 8.54
C ASP A 281 -12.93 0.52 7.51
N ARG A 282 -14.13 0.20 8.00
CA ARG A 282 -15.33 0.06 7.17
C ARG A 282 -15.82 1.39 6.58
N SER A 283 -15.34 2.52 7.09
CA SER A 283 -15.79 3.85 6.65
C SER A 283 -15.55 4.10 5.15
N LEU A 284 -14.48 3.51 4.59
CA LEU A 284 -14.18 3.58 3.16
C LEU A 284 -14.89 2.50 2.31
N CYS A 285 -15.57 1.55 2.97
CA CYS A 285 -16.28 0.45 2.32
C CYS A 285 -17.78 0.71 2.16
N GLU A 286 -18.31 1.79 2.68
CA GLU A 286 -19.68 2.20 2.45
C GLU A 286 -19.94 2.28 0.95
N HIS A 287 -20.98 1.57 0.48
CA HIS A 287 -21.37 1.46 -0.94
C HIS A 287 -20.47 0.61 -1.86
N CYS A 288 -19.50 -0.13 -1.32
CA CYS A 288 -18.81 -1.12 -2.11
C CYS A 288 -19.70 -2.37 -2.30
N HIS A 289 -20.30 -2.49 -3.47
CA HIS A 289 -20.85 -3.78 -3.92
C HIS A 289 -19.65 -4.68 -4.24
N MET A 290 -19.46 -5.77 -3.54
CA MET A 290 -18.35 -6.76 -3.57
C MET A 290 -17.69 -7.06 -4.95
N ASN A 291 -18.19 -6.51 -6.02
CA ASN A 291 -17.78 -6.70 -7.41
C ASN A 291 -17.13 -5.47 -8.05
N ALA A 292 -16.49 -4.59 -7.26
CA ALA A 292 -15.74 -3.48 -7.84
C ALA A 292 -14.25 -3.92 -8.05
N PRO A 293 -13.91 -4.63 -9.15
CA PRO A 293 -12.54 -5.05 -9.46
C PRO A 293 -11.60 -3.86 -9.62
N GLU A 294 -12.18 -2.68 -9.72
CA GLU A 294 -11.51 -1.39 -9.85
C GLU A 294 -10.89 -0.91 -8.54
N LYS A 295 -11.40 -1.29 -7.37
CA LYS A 295 -10.88 -0.84 -6.08
C LYS A 295 -9.52 -1.45 -5.77
N VAL A 296 -8.63 -0.66 -5.15
CA VAL A 296 -7.26 -1.10 -4.80
C VAL A 296 -7.28 -2.33 -3.88
N CYS A 297 -8.22 -2.39 -2.92
CA CYS A 297 -8.37 -3.54 -2.02
C CYS A 297 -8.64 -4.88 -2.73
N CYS A 298 -9.13 -4.87 -3.98
CA CYS A 298 -9.31 -6.08 -4.80
C CYS A 298 -8.02 -6.47 -5.53
N LYS A 299 -7.08 -5.56 -5.66
CA LYS A 299 -5.82 -5.75 -6.40
C LYS A 299 -4.66 -6.19 -5.52
N ILE A 300 -4.76 -5.99 -4.22
CA ILE A 300 -3.71 -6.26 -3.23
C ILE A 300 -4.13 -7.37 -2.26
N ARG A 301 -3.13 -8.04 -1.66
CA ARG A 301 -3.32 -9.05 -0.60
C ARG A 301 -2.75 -8.62 0.74
N GLN A 302 -1.96 -7.56 0.76
CA GLN A 302 -1.32 -7.06 1.96
C GLN A 302 -1.42 -5.54 2.04
N PRO A 303 -1.85 -4.97 3.20
CA PRO A 303 -1.86 -3.53 3.42
C PRO A 303 -0.42 -3.01 3.57
N LEU A 304 -0.26 -1.71 3.43
CA LEU A 304 1.01 -1.05 3.69
C LEU A 304 1.21 -0.82 5.20
N SER A 305 2.46 -0.93 5.64
CA SER A 305 2.86 -0.57 6.99
C SER A 305 2.93 0.97 7.16
N VAL A 306 2.88 1.44 8.40
CA VAL A 306 3.05 2.87 8.73
C VAL A 306 4.42 3.39 8.27
N ARG A 307 5.45 2.53 8.23
CA ARG A 307 6.80 2.89 7.75
C ARG A 307 6.81 3.42 6.33
N VAL A 308 5.95 2.89 5.46
CA VAL A 308 5.84 3.39 4.08
C VAL A 308 5.48 4.87 4.07
N LYS A 309 4.59 5.31 4.96
CA LYS A 309 4.24 6.73 5.11
C LYS A 309 5.44 7.56 5.53
N GLU A 310 6.14 7.13 6.58
CA GLU A 310 7.32 7.82 7.11
C GLU A 310 8.43 7.91 6.06
N ASP A 311 8.66 6.82 5.34
CA ASP A 311 9.64 6.78 4.27
C ASP A 311 9.25 7.69 3.10
N LEU A 312 8.00 7.68 2.65
CA LEU A 312 7.52 8.59 1.61
C LEU A 312 7.77 10.06 2.01
N TYR A 313 7.52 10.41 3.28
CA TYR A 313 7.81 11.75 3.79
C TYR A 313 9.29 12.11 3.69
N ARG A 314 10.18 11.23 4.09
CA ARG A 314 11.62 11.51 4.08
C ARG A 314 12.20 11.57 2.67
N TYR A 315 11.85 10.59 1.83
CA TYR A 315 12.41 10.47 0.48
C TYR A 315 11.85 11.48 -0.50
N ALA A 316 10.59 11.90 -0.34
CA ALA A 316 10.03 12.96 -1.19
C ALA A 316 10.73 14.31 -0.95
N LYS A 317 11.15 14.60 0.29
CA LYS A 317 11.99 15.77 0.59
C LYS A 317 13.35 15.67 -0.09
N ALA A 318 13.99 14.51 -0.03
CA ALA A 318 15.28 14.27 -0.67
C ALA A 318 15.19 14.41 -2.20
N LEU A 319 14.11 13.91 -2.81
CA LEU A 319 13.89 14.08 -4.25
C LEU A 319 13.65 15.54 -4.62
N ALA A 320 12.82 16.27 -3.87
CA ALA A 320 12.57 17.70 -4.11
C ALA A 320 13.86 18.51 -3.99
N TRP A 321 14.64 18.27 -2.92
CA TRP A 321 15.95 18.91 -2.75
C TRP A 321 16.91 18.60 -3.90
N PHE A 322 17.01 17.35 -4.33
CA PHE A 322 17.88 16.91 -5.42
C PHE A 322 17.48 17.55 -6.76
N LEU A 323 16.18 17.67 -7.03
CA LEU A 323 15.68 18.34 -8.25
C LEU A 323 15.77 19.87 -8.19
N GLY A 324 16.01 20.45 -7.01
CA GLY A 324 16.06 21.89 -6.78
C GLY A 324 14.68 22.53 -6.63
N ASP A 325 13.69 21.74 -6.21
CA ASP A 325 12.35 22.25 -5.87
C ASP A 325 12.33 22.82 -4.46
N ASN A 326 11.58 23.91 -4.24
CA ASN A 326 11.49 24.58 -2.93
C ASN A 326 10.50 23.89 -1.98
N GLN A 327 9.67 22.97 -2.48
CA GLN A 327 8.70 22.23 -1.70
C GLN A 327 8.38 20.88 -2.33
N VAL A 328 7.94 19.95 -1.51
CA VAL A 328 7.43 18.67 -1.98
C VAL A 328 6.04 18.84 -2.60
N THR A 329 5.85 18.27 -3.78
CA THR A 329 4.58 18.24 -4.51
C THR A 329 4.10 16.81 -4.71
N THR A 330 2.86 16.62 -5.13
CA THR A 330 2.30 15.30 -5.46
C THR A 330 3.11 14.57 -6.54
N LYS A 331 3.78 15.30 -7.44
CA LYS A 331 4.63 14.73 -8.49
C LYS A 331 5.81 13.94 -7.91
N HIS A 332 6.48 14.47 -6.89
CA HIS A 332 7.58 13.77 -6.22
C HIS A 332 7.13 12.43 -5.63
N ILE A 333 5.92 12.41 -5.06
CA ILE A 333 5.34 11.22 -4.46
C ILE A 333 4.96 10.19 -5.53
N VAL A 334 4.35 10.62 -6.63
CA VAL A 334 4.00 9.73 -7.76
C VAL A 334 5.24 9.07 -8.35
N LEU A 335 6.35 9.81 -8.46
CA LEU A 335 7.62 9.29 -8.98
C LEU A 335 8.26 8.25 -8.06
N LEU A 336 8.14 8.41 -6.74
CA LEU A 336 8.78 7.57 -5.75
C LEU A 336 7.93 6.35 -5.32
N ALA A 337 6.63 6.55 -5.16
CA ALA A 337 5.75 5.57 -4.55
C ALA A 337 5.81 4.17 -5.19
N PRO A 338 5.90 3.99 -6.51
CA PRO A 338 6.06 2.66 -7.09
C PRO A 338 7.27 1.92 -6.54
N TYR A 339 8.44 2.56 -6.47
CA TYR A 339 9.70 1.97 -6.01
C TYR A 339 9.76 1.74 -4.50
N MET A 340 8.90 2.42 -3.75
CA MET A 340 8.81 2.30 -2.29
C MET A 340 7.75 1.29 -1.83
N ILE A 341 6.81 0.93 -2.71
CA ILE A 341 5.63 0.12 -2.35
C ILE A 341 5.68 -1.29 -2.92
N TRP A 342 6.12 -1.50 -4.16
CA TRP A 342 6.00 -2.78 -4.86
C TRP A 342 6.57 -3.99 -4.11
N HIS A 343 7.68 -3.81 -3.39
CA HIS A 343 8.33 -4.87 -2.61
C HIS A 343 7.73 -5.07 -1.21
N ARG A 344 6.88 -4.14 -0.76
CA ARG A 344 6.22 -4.14 0.55
C ARG A 344 4.74 -4.54 0.48
N SER A 345 4.17 -4.60 -0.72
CA SER A 345 2.81 -5.06 -0.97
C SER A 345 2.83 -6.35 -1.77
N VAL A 346 1.74 -7.12 -1.69
CA VAL A 346 1.55 -8.33 -2.48
C VAL A 346 0.33 -8.12 -3.36
N LEU A 347 0.50 -8.23 -4.67
CA LEU A 347 -0.59 -8.11 -5.62
C LEU A 347 -1.44 -9.39 -5.65
N SER A 348 -2.75 -9.27 -5.89
CA SER A 348 -3.64 -10.41 -6.01
C SER A 348 -3.36 -11.18 -7.31
N LYS A 349 -3.47 -12.53 -7.26
CA LYS A 349 -3.27 -13.38 -8.45
C LYS A 349 -4.17 -12.98 -9.61
N LYS A 350 -5.42 -12.57 -9.32
CA LYS A 350 -6.37 -12.11 -10.32
C LYS A 350 -5.88 -10.84 -11.01
N PHE A 351 -5.32 -9.89 -10.28
CA PHE A 351 -4.78 -8.67 -10.86
C PHE A 351 -3.52 -8.95 -11.67
N ILE A 352 -2.60 -9.79 -11.18
CA ILE A 352 -1.41 -10.23 -11.92
C ILE A 352 -1.82 -10.91 -13.25
N SER A 353 -2.87 -11.75 -13.25
CA SER A 353 -3.32 -12.37 -14.50
C SER A 353 -3.82 -11.35 -15.52
N THR A 354 -4.47 -10.26 -15.11
CA THR A 354 -4.86 -9.20 -16.05
C THR A 354 -3.66 -8.46 -16.66
N LEU A 355 -2.58 -8.29 -15.89
CA LEU A 355 -1.34 -7.74 -16.42
C LEU A 355 -0.66 -8.68 -17.42
N THR A 356 -0.65 -9.98 -17.14
CA THR A 356 -0.05 -11.00 -18.04
C THR A 356 -0.85 -11.19 -19.32
N ASP A 357 -2.16 -11.08 -19.29
CA ASP A 357 -3.00 -11.22 -20.49
C ASP A 357 -2.77 -10.08 -21.47
N SER A 358 -2.55 -8.86 -20.97
CA SER A 358 -2.13 -7.73 -21.82
C SER A 358 -0.75 -7.93 -22.47
N TRP A 359 0.09 -8.81 -21.91
CA TRP A 359 1.44 -9.13 -22.44
C TRP A 359 1.44 -10.36 -23.35
N LYS A 360 0.48 -11.27 -23.23
CA LYS A 360 0.35 -12.46 -24.11
C LYS A 360 0.10 -12.09 -25.57
N ASP A 361 -0.53 -10.96 -25.81
CA ASP A 361 -0.72 -10.43 -27.15
C ASP A 361 0.59 -9.94 -27.81
N THR A 362 1.69 -9.83 -27.05
CA THR A 362 2.95 -9.26 -27.52
C THR A 362 4.14 -10.22 -27.52
N SER A 363 4.15 -11.34 -26.77
CA SER A 363 5.28 -12.29 -26.81
C SER A 363 5.02 -13.64 -26.14
N SER A 364 5.41 -14.71 -26.81
CA SER A 364 5.30 -16.13 -26.42
C SER A 364 6.46 -16.65 -25.56
N SER A 365 7.04 -15.88 -24.64
CA SER A 365 8.20 -16.31 -23.85
C SER A 365 7.85 -16.74 -22.42
N LYS A 366 8.54 -17.80 -21.94
CA LYS A 366 8.39 -18.36 -20.59
C LYS A 366 8.67 -17.31 -19.50
N MET A 367 7.78 -17.21 -18.50
CA MET A 367 7.94 -16.35 -17.33
C MET A 367 9.20 -16.69 -16.54
N THR A 368 10.09 -15.71 -16.38
CA THR A 368 11.26 -15.79 -15.50
C THR A 368 11.01 -15.02 -14.21
N SER A 369 11.79 -15.28 -13.14
CA SER A 369 11.68 -14.53 -11.87
C SER A 369 11.86 -13.01 -12.03
N SER A 370 12.68 -12.57 -12.98
CA SER A 370 12.81 -11.13 -13.33
C SER A 370 11.54 -10.56 -13.96
N PHE A 371 10.76 -11.38 -14.66
CA PHE A 371 9.47 -11.00 -15.22
C PHE A 371 8.44 -10.74 -14.11
N ILE A 372 8.38 -11.60 -13.09
CA ILE A 372 7.48 -11.41 -11.94
C ILE A 372 7.80 -10.10 -11.20
N THR A 373 9.08 -9.81 -10.95
CA THR A 373 9.51 -8.56 -10.31
C THR A 373 9.07 -7.33 -11.11
N ASN A 374 9.16 -7.37 -12.43
CA ASN A 374 8.72 -6.28 -13.29
C ASN A 374 7.19 -6.12 -13.29
N LEU A 375 6.44 -7.24 -13.24
CA LEU A 375 4.97 -7.20 -13.13
C LEU A 375 4.50 -6.57 -11.82
N ASP A 376 5.15 -6.90 -10.69
CA ASP A 376 4.79 -6.32 -9.40
C ASP A 376 5.04 -4.80 -9.39
N LEU A 377 6.16 -4.33 -9.94
CA LEU A 377 6.45 -2.90 -10.07
C LEU A 377 5.48 -2.23 -11.05
N GLU A 378 5.19 -2.83 -12.20
CA GLU A 378 4.26 -2.30 -13.18
C GLU A 378 2.84 -2.22 -12.62
N GLY A 379 2.37 -3.29 -11.98
CA GLY A 379 1.05 -3.32 -11.34
C GLY A 379 0.93 -2.27 -10.23
N THR A 380 1.98 -2.11 -9.43
CA THR A 380 2.04 -1.07 -8.40
C THR A 380 2.01 0.33 -9.03
N THR A 381 2.75 0.54 -10.13
CA THR A 381 2.74 1.81 -10.86
C THR A 381 1.36 2.15 -11.39
N GLN A 382 0.64 1.18 -11.96
CA GLN A 382 -0.74 1.37 -12.42
C GLN A 382 -1.69 1.70 -11.26
N ILE A 383 -1.52 1.05 -10.11
CA ILE A 383 -2.31 1.34 -8.90
C ILE A 383 -2.05 2.77 -8.43
N ILE A 384 -0.78 3.19 -8.33
CA ILE A 384 -0.43 4.55 -7.89
C ILE A 384 -0.96 5.60 -8.86
N GLN A 385 -0.84 5.37 -10.16
CA GLN A 385 -1.39 6.29 -11.17
C GLN A 385 -2.92 6.41 -11.04
N LYS A 386 -3.61 5.31 -10.81
CA LYS A 386 -5.05 5.31 -10.57
C LYS A 386 -5.40 6.10 -9.30
N ILE A 387 -4.71 5.83 -8.19
CA ILE A 387 -4.90 6.56 -6.92
C ILE A 387 -4.66 8.06 -7.14
N TYR A 388 -3.64 8.42 -7.91
CA TYR A 388 -3.36 9.83 -8.25
C TYR A 388 -4.49 10.48 -9.03
N ASN A 389 -5.02 9.80 -10.05
CA ASN A 389 -6.13 10.32 -10.84
C ASN A 389 -7.42 10.47 -9.99
N GLU A 390 -7.72 9.50 -9.13
CA GLU A 390 -8.82 9.59 -8.16
C GLU A 390 -8.63 10.77 -7.21
N PHE A 391 -7.42 10.93 -6.67
CA PHE A 391 -7.07 12.03 -5.77
C PHE A 391 -7.24 13.39 -6.45
N GLN A 392 -6.84 13.56 -7.72
CA GLN A 392 -7.03 14.82 -8.45
C GLN A 392 -8.50 15.23 -8.54
N GLY A 393 -9.42 14.26 -8.63
CA GLY A 393 -10.87 14.51 -8.64
C GLY A 393 -11.43 14.96 -7.29
N ILE A 394 -10.77 14.62 -6.19
CA ILE A 394 -11.30 14.83 -4.82
C ILE A 394 -10.46 15.76 -3.96
N LYS A 395 -9.30 16.17 -4.42
CA LYS A 395 -8.33 16.94 -3.62
C LYS A 395 -8.91 18.20 -2.97
N GLN A 396 -9.76 18.92 -3.69
CA GLN A 396 -10.39 20.13 -3.15
C GLN A 396 -11.32 19.82 -1.98
N LEU A 397 -12.05 18.71 -2.05
CA LEU A 397 -12.89 18.24 -0.96
C LEU A 397 -12.06 17.83 0.27
N LEU A 398 -10.92 17.16 0.05
CA LEU A 398 -10.01 16.79 1.15
C LEU A 398 -9.39 18.02 1.81
N ILE A 399 -9.03 19.05 1.05
CA ILE A 399 -8.54 20.33 1.57
C ILE A 399 -9.61 21.01 2.43
N LYS A 400 -10.84 21.13 1.90
CA LYS A 400 -11.98 21.69 2.68
C LYS A 400 -12.23 20.89 3.96
N PHE A 401 -12.09 19.56 3.90
CA PHE A 401 -12.22 18.67 5.06
C PHE A 401 -11.17 18.96 6.14
N GLU A 402 -9.91 19.14 5.79
CA GLU A 402 -8.87 19.52 6.75
C GLU A 402 -9.11 20.93 7.33
N GLN A 403 -9.62 21.86 6.54
CA GLN A 403 -10.03 23.18 7.01
C GLN A 403 -11.18 23.11 8.03
N ILE A 404 -12.14 22.17 7.82
CA ILE A 404 -13.19 21.90 8.80
C ILE A 404 -12.60 21.40 10.11
N LYS A 405 -11.68 20.42 10.06
CA LYS A 405 -10.98 19.91 11.26
C LYS A 405 -10.29 21.03 12.04
N LYS A 406 -9.64 21.94 11.34
CA LYS A 406 -8.97 23.10 11.93
C LYS A 406 -9.95 24.21 12.35
N GLY A 407 -11.26 24.06 12.10
CA GLY A 407 -12.27 25.09 12.37
C GLY A 407 -12.10 26.36 11.53
N GLN A 408 -11.42 26.27 10.39
CA GLN A 408 -11.06 27.41 9.54
C GLN A 408 -12.07 27.68 8.42
N LEU A 409 -12.93 26.71 8.07
CA LEU A 409 -13.91 26.86 7.00
C LEU A 409 -15.07 27.79 7.45
N SER A 410 -15.53 28.67 6.58
CA SER A 410 -16.73 29.49 6.85
C SER A 410 -18.00 28.63 6.79
N VAL A 411 -19.11 29.15 7.37
CA VAL A 411 -20.41 28.46 7.31
C VAL A 411 -20.90 28.32 5.86
N ILE A 412 -20.70 29.35 5.04
CA ILE A 412 -21.09 29.35 3.63
C ILE A 412 -20.30 28.30 2.84
N ASP A 413 -18.98 28.25 3.05
CA ASP A 413 -18.13 27.26 2.37
C ASP A 413 -18.43 25.84 2.87
N PHE A 414 -18.89 25.68 4.12
CA PHE A 414 -19.34 24.39 4.64
C PHE A 414 -20.62 23.92 3.96
N GLU A 415 -21.61 24.81 3.73
CA GLU A 415 -22.81 24.49 2.97
C GLU A 415 -22.48 24.08 1.54
N GLU A 416 -21.54 24.75 0.90
CA GLU A 416 -21.05 24.40 -0.42
C GLU A 416 -20.33 23.05 -0.41
N PHE A 417 -19.46 22.79 0.57
CA PHE A 417 -18.82 21.50 0.79
C PHE A 417 -19.82 20.37 0.92
N VAL A 418 -20.89 20.57 1.70
CA VAL A 418 -21.95 19.57 1.88
C VAL A 418 -22.71 19.32 0.57
N LYS A 419 -22.91 20.34 -0.26
CA LYS A 419 -23.51 20.19 -1.60
C LYS A 419 -22.61 19.45 -2.58
N GLU A 420 -21.32 19.75 -2.58
CA GLU A 420 -20.31 19.10 -3.44
C GLU A 420 -20.04 17.66 -3.01
N SER A 421 -20.15 17.36 -1.70
CA SER A 421 -19.95 16.03 -1.13
C SER A 421 -21.09 15.05 -1.40
N SER A 422 -21.92 15.32 -2.42
CA SER A 422 -23.02 14.43 -2.83
C SER A 422 -22.57 13.02 -3.28
N ASN A 423 -21.27 12.79 -3.38
CA ASN A 423 -20.71 11.47 -3.61
C ASN A 423 -20.72 10.65 -2.31
N PRO A 424 -21.25 9.42 -2.30
CA PRO A 424 -21.32 8.53 -1.14
C PRO A 424 -20.01 8.30 -0.40
N SER A 425 -18.91 8.37 -1.11
CA SER A 425 -17.56 8.21 -0.53
C SER A 425 -17.20 9.30 0.49
N TYR A 426 -17.94 10.41 0.54
CA TYR A 426 -17.64 11.56 1.42
C TYR A 426 -18.51 11.64 2.67
N ASN A 427 -19.54 10.82 2.78
CA ASN A 427 -20.38 10.81 3.98
C ASN A 427 -19.65 10.39 5.23
N SER A 428 -18.79 9.41 5.09
CA SER A 428 -17.93 8.97 6.19
C SER A 428 -17.02 10.09 6.70
N LEU A 429 -16.68 11.06 5.84
CA LEU A 429 -15.89 12.22 6.20
C LEU A 429 -16.68 13.20 7.06
N ILE A 430 -17.96 13.44 6.73
CA ILE A 430 -18.83 14.37 7.50
C ILE A 430 -19.18 13.78 8.87
N LEU A 431 -19.35 12.46 8.95
CA LEU A 431 -19.71 11.75 10.18
C LEU A 431 -18.50 11.29 11.02
N ASN A 432 -17.29 11.67 10.64
CA ASN A 432 -16.08 11.33 11.38
C ASN A 432 -16.14 11.87 12.81
N ALA A 433 -15.80 11.02 13.81
CA ALA A 433 -15.87 11.32 15.23
C ALA A 433 -15.02 12.55 15.65
N GLU A 434 -13.94 12.84 14.93
CA GLU A 434 -13.08 14.00 15.20
C GLU A 434 -13.73 15.31 14.76
N ILE A 435 -14.55 15.29 13.72
CA ILE A 435 -15.20 16.47 13.12
C ILE A 435 -16.56 16.73 13.75
N LEU A 436 -17.24 15.69 14.19
CA LEU A 436 -18.58 15.78 14.78
C LEU A 436 -18.71 16.90 15.85
N PRO A 437 -17.78 17.04 16.81
CA PRO A 437 -17.86 18.13 17.79
C PRO A 437 -17.71 19.52 17.16
N ILE A 438 -16.84 19.65 16.15
CA ILE A 438 -16.60 20.92 15.45
C ILE A 438 -17.84 21.32 14.63
N ILE A 439 -18.42 20.34 13.92
CA ILE A 439 -19.64 20.54 13.15
C ILE A 439 -20.81 20.95 14.07
N LYS A 440 -21.00 20.27 15.20
CA LYS A 440 -22.06 20.60 16.15
C LYS A 440 -21.96 22.03 16.68
N THR A 441 -20.76 22.52 16.97
CA THR A 441 -20.60 23.87 17.53
C THR A 441 -20.65 24.98 16.49
N LYS A 442 -20.05 24.77 15.33
CA LYS A 442 -19.89 25.83 14.31
C LYS A 442 -20.89 25.76 13.16
N TYR A 443 -21.36 24.56 12.81
CA TYR A 443 -22.21 24.31 11.64
C TYR A 443 -23.54 23.63 12.01
N GLU A 444 -23.99 23.80 13.26
CA GLU A 444 -25.16 23.12 13.83
C GLU A 444 -26.43 23.19 12.98
N PRO A 445 -26.83 24.34 12.40
CA PRO A 445 -28.07 24.41 11.63
C PRO A 445 -28.07 23.50 10.40
N VAL A 446 -26.95 23.42 9.69
CA VAL A 446 -26.78 22.58 8.48
C VAL A 446 -26.64 21.10 8.85
N TYR A 447 -25.95 20.84 9.96
CA TYR A 447 -25.68 19.51 10.46
C TYR A 447 -26.93 18.78 10.94
N ASN A 448 -27.77 19.48 11.71
CA ASN A 448 -28.97 18.87 12.30
C ASN A 448 -29.96 18.38 11.24
N ASP A 449 -30.16 19.13 10.16
CA ASP A 449 -31.01 18.72 9.06
C ASP A 449 -30.47 17.45 8.38
N ILE A 450 -29.17 17.36 8.11
CA ILE A 450 -28.57 16.18 7.46
C ILE A 450 -28.67 14.95 8.38
N ILE A 451 -28.38 15.10 9.66
CA ILE A 451 -28.42 13.98 10.63
C ILE A 451 -29.84 13.48 10.82
N ASP A 452 -30.82 14.39 10.89
CA ASP A 452 -32.21 14.00 11.05
C ASP A 452 -32.70 13.19 9.83
N TYR A 453 -32.43 13.69 8.63
CA TYR A 453 -32.80 12.95 7.42
C TYR A 453 -32.06 11.61 7.29
N ASN A 454 -30.77 11.54 7.58
CA ASN A 454 -30.05 10.27 7.56
C ASN A 454 -30.64 9.27 8.57
N ARG A 455 -30.93 9.71 9.79
CA ARG A 455 -31.59 8.87 10.80
C ARG A 455 -32.96 8.38 10.34
N ARG A 456 -33.77 9.25 9.73
CA ARG A 456 -35.08 8.90 9.19
C ARG A 456 -34.98 7.92 8.03
N ILE A 457 -33.99 8.10 7.14
CA ILE A 457 -33.69 7.16 6.06
C ILE A 457 -33.29 5.79 6.64
N GLU A 458 -32.40 5.76 7.64
CA GLU A 458 -31.95 4.51 8.25
C GLU A 458 -33.07 3.76 8.99
N SER A 459 -33.94 4.48 9.68
CA SER A 459 -35.05 3.89 10.44
C SER A 459 -36.23 3.42 9.59
N THR A 460 -36.36 3.94 8.37
CA THR A 460 -37.49 3.61 7.47
C THR A 460 -37.20 2.35 6.67
N ASN A 461 -37.92 1.26 6.96
CA ASN A 461 -37.72 -0.05 6.34
C ASN A 461 -38.77 -0.43 5.30
N ASN A 462 -39.69 0.48 4.95
CA ASN A 462 -40.71 0.26 3.93
C ASN A 462 -40.54 1.23 2.75
N ILE A 463 -40.84 0.73 1.55
CA ILE A 463 -40.66 1.47 0.29
C ILE A 463 -41.57 2.71 0.22
N SER A 464 -42.81 2.62 0.75
CA SER A 464 -43.76 3.75 0.77
C SER A 464 -43.21 4.91 1.58
N GLY A 465 -42.76 4.65 2.82
CA GLY A 465 -42.18 5.68 3.68
C GLY A 465 -40.86 6.29 3.11
N LEU A 466 -40.05 5.48 2.41
CA LEU A 466 -38.85 5.99 1.73
C LEU A 466 -39.24 6.90 0.54
N LYS A 467 -40.28 6.59 -0.20
CA LYS A 467 -40.79 7.45 -1.28
C LYS A 467 -41.39 8.75 -0.75
N GLU A 468 -42.16 8.69 0.33
CA GLU A 468 -42.71 9.89 1.01
C GLU A 468 -41.56 10.79 1.52
N LEU A 469 -40.51 10.19 2.09
CA LEU A 469 -39.32 10.92 2.55
C LEU A 469 -38.59 11.59 1.38
N LYS A 470 -38.54 10.93 0.24
CA LYS A 470 -37.94 11.47 -0.99
C LYS A 470 -38.74 12.66 -1.52
N GLU A 471 -40.08 12.60 -1.49
CA GLU A 471 -40.94 13.71 -1.87
C GLU A 471 -40.81 14.88 -0.89
N GLU A 472 -40.79 14.63 0.42
CA GLU A 472 -40.57 15.67 1.44
C GLU A 472 -39.25 16.42 1.17
N ILE A 473 -38.13 15.69 0.93
CA ILE A 473 -36.84 16.28 0.60
C ILE A 473 -36.90 17.07 -0.71
N ALA A 474 -37.68 16.61 -1.68
CA ALA A 474 -37.83 17.29 -2.97
C ALA A 474 -38.57 18.63 -2.84
N PHE A 475 -39.53 18.75 -1.94
CA PHE A 475 -40.34 19.96 -1.74
C PHE A 475 -39.70 20.99 -0.78
N LYS A 476 -38.79 20.59 0.10
CA LYS A 476 -38.14 21.48 1.04
C LYS A 476 -37.01 22.27 0.37
N TYR A 477 -37.20 23.58 0.16
CA TYR A 477 -36.26 24.43 -0.61
C TYR A 477 -34.86 24.61 -0.01
N ASN A 478 -34.70 24.44 1.31
CA ASN A 478 -33.47 24.77 2.04
C ASN A 478 -32.71 23.56 2.60
N ILE A 479 -32.95 22.34 2.10
CA ILE A 479 -32.17 21.19 2.58
C ILE A 479 -30.82 21.16 1.90
N PRO A 480 -29.72 21.28 2.65
CA PRO A 480 -28.39 21.05 2.12
C PRO A 480 -28.27 19.62 1.60
N ASN A 481 -27.60 19.47 0.48
CA ASN A 481 -27.33 18.16 -0.11
C ASN A 481 -28.55 17.30 -0.48
N ARG A 482 -29.60 17.94 -0.99
CA ARG A 482 -30.84 17.28 -1.43
C ARG A 482 -30.57 16.07 -2.34
N GLN A 483 -29.67 16.21 -3.32
CA GLN A 483 -29.36 15.16 -4.27
C GLN A 483 -28.75 13.94 -3.55
N TYR A 484 -27.83 14.17 -2.62
CA TYR A 484 -27.23 13.11 -1.83
C TYR A 484 -28.27 12.33 -1.00
N LEU A 485 -29.15 13.03 -0.28
CA LEU A 485 -30.21 12.37 0.50
C LEU A 485 -31.16 11.58 -0.41
N SER A 486 -31.48 12.13 -1.59
CA SER A 486 -32.27 11.43 -2.60
C SER A 486 -31.59 10.14 -3.08
N ASP A 487 -30.29 10.21 -3.37
CA ASP A 487 -29.51 9.06 -3.81
C ASP A 487 -29.39 7.99 -2.70
N GLN A 488 -29.30 8.39 -1.43
CA GLN A 488 -29.33 7.48 -0.28
C GLN A 488 -30.67 6.73 -0.19
N ILE A 489 -31.77 7.45 -0.37
CA ILE A 489 -33.12 6.85 -0.40
C ILE A 489 -33.22 5.85 -1.55
N ASP A 490 -32.79 6.21 -2.76
CA ASP A 490 -32.84 5.31 -3.92
C ASP A 490 -32.02 4.04 -3.70
N ARG A 491 -30.87 4.15 -3.04
CA ARG A 491 -30.07 2.98 -2.66
C ARG A 491 -30.77 2.12 -1.63
N LYS A 492 -31.37 2.74 -0.62
CA LYS A 492 -32.10 2.00 0.40
C LYS A 492 -33.36 1.34 -0.19
N ILE A 493 -34.06 1.99 -1.08
CA ILE A 493 -35.18 1.39 -1.82
C ILE A 493 -34.70 0.14 -2.56
N LYS A 494 -33.59 0.24 -3.32
CA LYS A 494 -33.01 -0.92 -4.00
C LYS A 494 -32.59 -2.02 -3.02
N SER A 495 -32.02 -1.68 -1.86
CA SER A 495 -31.64 -2.67 -0.85
C SER A 495 -32.83 -3.36 -0.20
N VAL A 496 -33.94 -2.64 -0.02
CA VAL A 496 -35.21 -3.18 0.50
C VAL A 496 -35.89 -4.03 -0.56
N GLU A 497 -35.86 -3.61 -1.83
CA GLU A 497 -36.38 -4.39 -2.96
C GLU A 497 -35.62 -5.72 -3.18
N VAL A 498 -34.34 -5.77 -2.84
CA VAL A 498 -33.49 -6.98 -2.99
C VAL A 498 -33.61 -7.92 -1.78
N GLN A 499 -34.19 -7.49 -0.64
CA GLN A 499 -34.47 -8.41 0.45
C GLN A 499 -35.67 -9.29 0.08
N PRO A 500 -35.44 -10.60 -0.13
CA PRO A 500 -36.56 -11.49 -0.46
C PRO A 500 -37.54 -11.53 0.69
N VAL A 501 -38.84 -11.41 0.39
CA VAL A 501 -39.90 -11.61 1.36
C VAL A 501 -39.83 -13.07 1.82
N GLU A 502 -39.64 -13.30 3.10
CA GLU A 502 -39.52 -14.65 3.65
C GLU A 502 -40.91 -15.23 3.96
N PHE A 503 -41.26 -16.35 3.33
CA PHE A 503 -42.45 -17.12 3.63
C PHE A 503 -42.04 -18.38 4.42
N ILE A 504 -42.60 -18.52 5.62
CA ILE A 504 -42.41 -19.71 6.44
C ILE A 504 -43.58 -20.67 6.16
N LEU A 505 -43.24 -21.82 5.59
CA LEU A 505 -44.20 -22.87 5.28
C LEU A 505 -44.12 -23.93 6.40
N SER A 506 -45.23 -24.17 7.09
CA SER A 506 -45.31 -25.16 8.14
C SER A 506 -46.11 -26.37 7.71
N LYS A 507 -45.99 -27.48 8.46
CA LYS A 507 -46.73 -28.74 8.32
C LYS A 507 -48.27 -28.52 8.32
N ASP A 508 -48.73 -27.53 9.05
CA ASP A 508 -50.15 -27.17 9.18
C ASP A 508 -50.61 -26.12 8.14
N ALA A 509 -49.72 -25.68 7.24
CA ALA A 509 -50.09 -24.80 6.16
C ALA A 509 -51.06 -25.56 5.22
N ILE A 510 -52.34 -25.19 5.26
CA ILE A 510 -53.39 -25.74 4.42
C ILE A 510 -53.24 -25.20 2.99
N LEU A 511 -52.15 -25.58 2.36
CA LEU A 511 -51.91 -25.31 0.94
C LEU A 511 -51.99 -26.65 0.19
N ASN A 512 -52.87 -26.70 -0.78
CA ASN A 512 -52.80 -27.78 -1.74
C ASN A 512 -51.42 -27.82 -2.37
N ASN A 513 -50.74 -28.97 -2.39
CA ASN A 513 -49.42 -29.16 -2.99
C ASN A 513 -49.33 -28.56 -4.40
N GLN A 514 -50.38 -28.63 -5.20
CA GLN A 514 -50.41 -28.08 -6.53
C GLN A 514 -50.37 -26.54 -6.54
N THR A 515 -51.03 -25.89 -5.58
CA THR A 515 -51.01 -24.42 -5.44
C THR A 515 -49.63 -23.95 -5.04
N LEU A 516 -48.96 -24.63 -4.08
CA LEU A 516 -47.61 -24.33 -3.66
C LEU A 516 -46.61 -24.54 -4.80
N LYS A 517 -46.71 -25.62 -5.55
CA LYS A 517 -45.87 -25.88 -6.73
C LYS A 517 -46.02 -24.80 -7.78
N ASN A 518 -47.22 -24.34 -8.03
CA ASN A 518 -47.50 -23.26 -8.98
C ASN A 518 -46.85 -21.93 -8.50
N LEU A 519 -46.99 -21.59 -7.22
CA LEU A 519 -46.41 -20.37 -6.63
C LEU A 519 -44.89 -20.39 -6.69
N ILE A 520 -44.27 -21.50 -6.36
CA ILE A 520 -42.80 -21.68 -6.44
C ILE A 520 -42.33 -21.59 -7.89
N SER A 521 -43.05 -22.22 -8.83
CA SER A 521 -42.76 -22.14 -10.25
C SER A 521 -42.86 -20.70 -10.80
N TYR A 522 -43.85 -19.93 -10.39
CA TYR A 522 -43.99 -18.53 -10.79
C TYR A 522 -42.82 -17.69 -10.30
N VAL A 523 -42.42 -17.88 -9.02
CA VAL A 523 -41.32 -17.15 -8.43
C VAL A 523 -39.97 -17.56 -9.08
N SER A 524 -39.77 -18.85 -9.34
CA SER A 524 -38.56 -19.37 -10.04
C SER A 524 -38.44 -18.82 -11.46
N ASN A 525 -39.53 -18.57 -12.13
CA ASN A 525 -39.58 -17.97 -13.47
C ASN A 525 -39.55 -16.42 -13.45
N GLY A 526 -39.32 -15.81 -12.29
CA GLY A 526 -39.23 -14.35 -12.15
C GLY A 526 -40.58 -13.63 -12.24
N ILE A 527 -41.70 -14.34 -12.07
CA ILE A 527 -43.05 -13.77 -12.06
C ILE A 527 -43.36 -13.27 -10.65
N ASP A 528 -43.71 -12.00 -10.52
CA ASP A 528 -44.13 -11.42 -9.24
C ASP A 528 -45.47 -12.02 -8.80
N LEU A 529 -45.57 -12.37 -7.52
CA LEU A 529 -46.83 -12.85 -6.93
C LEU A 529 -47.77 -11.67 -6.72
N GLU A 530 -49.01 -11.82 -7.13
CA GLU A 530 -50.06 -10.84 -6.86
C GLU A 530 -50.52 -10.89 -5.39
N LYS A 531 -51.15 -9.80 -4.90
CA LYS A 531 -51.64 -9.72 -3.51
C LYS A 531 -52.58 -10.86 -3.13
N GLU A 532 -53.38 -11.32 -4.08
CA GLU A 532 -54.30 -12.42 -3.88
C GLU A 532 -53.61 -13.78 -3.69
N ASP A 533 -52.50 -13.99 -4.38
CA ASP A 533 -51.67 -15.20 -4.23
C ASP A 533 -50.94 -15.21 -2.91
N LEU A 534 -50.41 -14.06 -2.45
CA LEU A 534 -49.81 -13.90 -1.15
C LEU A 534 -50.76 -14.17 0.01
N GLY A 535 -52.03 -13.83 -0.15
CA GLY A 535 -53.08 -14.12 0.84
C GLY A 535 -53.37 -15.61 1.02
N LYS A 536 -52.98 -16.48 0.10
CA LYS A 536 -53.11 -17.94 0.20
C LYS A 536 -52.03 -18.59 1.02
N ILE A 537 -50.93 -17.88 1.28
CA ILE A 537 -49.77 -18.37 2.08
C ILE A 537 -49.95 -17.89 3.52
N LYS A 538 -50.25 -18.80 4.45
CA LYS A 538 -50.33 -18.48 5.87
C LYS A 538 -48.97 -18.68 6.52
N THR A 539 -48.45 -17.65 7.19
CA THR A 539 -47.21 -17.68 7.98
C THR A 539 -47.54 -18.06 9.43
N TYR A 540 -46.92 -19.12 9.96
CA TYR A 540 -47.03 -19.50 11.35
C TYR A 540 -45.64 -19.51 11.98
N HIS A 541 -45.48 -18.90 13.16
CA HIS A 541 -44.33 -19.07 14.00
C HIS A 541 -44.54 -20.31 14.85
N LEU A 542 -43.75 -21.38 14.64
CA LEU A 542 -43.69 -22.53 15.50
C LEU A 542 -42.81 -22.22 16.70
N LYS A 543 -43.38 -22.43 17.91
CA LYS A 543 -42.62 -22.25 19.17
C LYS A 543 -41.74 -23.42 19.53
N ASP A 544 -42.04 -24.64 19.11
CA ASP A 544 -41.33 -25.87 19.45
C ASP A 544 -41.11 -26.72 18.20
N ILE A 545 -39.84 -26.84 17.76
CA ILE A 545 -39.41 -27.75 16.71
C ILE A 545 -38.90 -29.02 17.36
N THR A 546 -39.52 -30.17 17.06
CA THR A 546 -39.04 -31.47 17.56
C THR A 546 -37.79 -31.94 16.82
N LYS A 547 -36.96 -32.78 17.44
CA LYS A 547 -35.68 -33.27 16.90
C LYS A 547 -35.76 -33.93 15.51
N ASP A 548 -36.93 -34.32 15.07
CA ASP A 548 -37.16 -35.02 13.79
C ASP A 548 -37.61 -34.08 12.66
N GLU A 549 -37.79 -32.79 12.94
CA GLU A 549 -38.17 -31.78 11.93
C GLU A 549 -36.94 -31.09 11.37
N CYS A 550 -36.92 -30.90 10.04
CA CYS A 550 -35.84 -30.25 9.31
C CYS A 550 -36.25 -28.86 8.87
N ASP A 551 -35.37 -27.92 9.10
CA ASP A 551 -35.48 -26.56 8.60
C ASP A 551 -34.75 -26.43 7.24
N LEU A 552 -35.49 -26.32 6.14
CA LEU A 552 -34.98 -26.11 4.80
C LEU A 552 -35.29 -24.69 4.34
N THR A 553 -34.25 -23.94 4.05
CA THR A 553 -34.39 -22.61 3.45
C THR A 553 -34.02 -22.68 1.97
N VAL A 554 -34.97 -22.40 1.09
CA VAL A 554 -34.79 -22.33 -0.35
C VAL A 554 -34.69 -20.86 -0.76
N LYS A 555 -33.60 -20.52 -1.44
CA LYS A 555 -33.36 -19.18 -1.99
C LYS A 555 -33.44 -19.25 -3.51
N PHE A 556 -34.38 -18.54 -4.09
CA PHE A 556 -34.39 -18.36 -5.54
C PHE A 556 -33.51 -17.14 -5.89
N VAL A 557 -32.36 -17.37 -6.49
CA VAL A 557 -31.30 -16.35 -6.72
C VAL A 557 -31.77 -15.14 -7.54
N ARG A 558 -32.83 -15.26 -8.30
CA ARG A 558 -33.41 -14.18 -9.09
C ARG A 558 -34.79 -13.69 -8.60
N SER A 559 -35.26 -14.25 -7.49
CA SER A 559 -36.60 -13.96 -6.99
C SER A 559 -36.60 -13.03 -5.78
N LYS A 560 -37.65 -12.22 -5.64
CA LYS A 560 -37.87 -11.36 -4.46
C LYS A 560 -38.34 -12.16 -3.23
N TYR A 561 -38.51 -13.47 -3.35
CA TYR A 561 -39.13 -14.30 -2.34
C TYR A 561 -38.23 -15.41 -1.87
N LYS A 562 -38.27 -15.70 -0.58
CA LYS A 562 -37.55 -16.77 0.07
C LYS A 562 -38.55 -17.68 0.77
N PHE A 563 -38.54 -18.96 0.44
CA PHE A 563 -39.38 -19.95 1.08
C PHE A 563 -38.56 -20.73 2.11
N ARG A 564 -39.06 -20.80 3.32
CA ARG A 564 -38.51 -21.60 4.39
C ARG A 564 -39.51 -22.68 4.76
N TYR A 565 -39.17 -23.94 4.57
CA TYR A 565 -39.98 -25.08 4.93
C TYR A 565 -39.57 -25.62 6.31
N VAL A 566 -40.55 -25.80 7.18
CA VAL A 566 -40.39 -26.39 8.51
C VAL A 566 -41.35 -27.56 8.58
N GLY A 567 -40.83 -28.79 8.52
CA GLY A 567 -41.64 -30.01 8.50
C GLY A 567 -40.86 -31.27 8.17
N ASP A 568 -41.56 -32.36 7.87
CA ASP A 568 -40.99 -33.68 7.62
C ASP A 568 -40.12 -33.72 6.36
N LYS A 569 -38.91 -34.25 6.48
CA LYS A 569 -37.97 -34.49 5.37
C LYS A 569 -38.51 -35.41 4.27
N ASN A 570 -39.42 -36.29 4.61
CA ASN A 570 -39.98 -37.28 3.70
C ASN A 570 -41.24 -36.75 2.99
N SER A 571 -41.50 -35.46 2.99
CA SER A 571 -42.62 -34.87 2.29
C SER A 571 -42.31 -34.55 0.85
N ASP A 572 -43.29 -34.76 -0.05
CA ASP A 572 -43.18 -34.36 -1.45
C ASP A 572 -42.82 -32.87 -1.65
N ILE A 573 -43.20 -32.03 -0.67
CA ILE A 573 -42.90 -30.59 -0.65
C ILE A 573 -41.39 -30.37 -0.42
N TYR A 574 -40.79 -31.12 0.49
CA TYR A 574 -39.35 -31.03 0.80
C TYR A 574 -38.52 -31.42 -0.43
N ASP A 575 -38.82 -32.51 -1.08
CA ASP A 575 -38.15 -32.98 -2.28
C ASP A 575 -38.32 -31.99 -3.45
N TYR A 576 -39.51 -31.40 -3.59
CA TYR A 576 -39.75 -30.39 -4.62
C TYR A 576 -38.97 -29.10 -4.39
N LEU A 577 -38.85 -28.65 -3.15
CA LEU A 577 -38.06 -27.45 -2.81
C LEU A 577 -36.54 -27.70 -3.02
N LEU A 578 -36.03 -28.89 -2.69
CA LEU A 578 -34.66 -29.28 -2.96
C LEU A 578 -34.33 -29.24 -4.45
N LYS A 579 -35.13 -29.85 -5.29
CA LYS A 579 -34.91 -29.86 -6.73
C LYS A 579 -34.86 -28.46 -7.34
N ASN A 580 -35.66 -27.53 -6.87
CA ASN A 580 -35.68 -26.15 -7.37
C ASN A 580 -34.58 -25.26 -6.76
N ASN A 581 -33.85 -25.73 -5.74
CA ASN A 581 -32.70 -25.03 -5.17
C ASN A 581 -31.39 -25.35 -5.92
N ASP A 582 -31.29 -26.55 -6.52
CA ASP A 582 -30.09 -27.00 -7.27
C ASP A 582 -30.03 -26.44 -8.70
N GLU A 583 -31.13 -25.93 -9.25
CA GLU A 583 -31.22 -25.34 -10.59
C GLU A 583 -30.96 -23.82 -10.59
N SER A 584 -30.66 -23.20 -9.46
CA SER A 584 -30.39 -21.77 -9.30
C SER A 584 -28.95 -21.52 -8.84
#